data_585349d01ca3f4cacd13f0007ad9c0f7
#
_entry.id   585349d01ca3f4cacd13f0007ad9c0f7
#
_cell.length_a   1.000
_cell.length_b   1.000
_cell.length_c   1.000
_cell.angle_alpha   90.00
_cell.angle_beta   90.00
_cell.angle_gamma   90.00
#
_symmetry.space_group_name_H-M   'P 1'
#
loop_
_entity.id
_entity.type
_entity.pdbx_description
1 polymer ?
#
loop_
_entity_poly.entity_id
_entity_poly.type
_entity_poly.pdbx_seq_one_letter_code
_entity_poly.pdbx_strand_id
1 'polypeptide(L)'
;MIRASRRSARRYEHDHPGSLIHVDVKKLGRIPDGGGWRLHGRGERPNRKRGLGYDYVHTVIDDHSRVAYAEIHDDEKGATAAGVLERAIDFYATLGVRVERVISDNAFAYRHSAAFRHVIDAHGITQKFIRPHCPWTNGKVERLNRTLAAEWAYAQPWTSNDDRAAALTAWIDHYNLERRHLGIGGKTPIDRINNGRGQYS
;
A
#
# COMPACT_ATOMS: atom_id res chain seq x y z
N MET A 1 20.22 -13.44 -27.23
CA MET A 1 19.56 -13.14 -25.94
C MET A 1 20.26 -11.92 -25.33
N ILE A 2 19.68 -10.71 -25.51
CA ILE A 2 20.31 -9.45 -25.07
C ILE A 2 19.92 -9.25 -23.59
N ARG A 3 20.91 -9.36 -22.70
CA ARG A 3 20.74 -8.99 -21.27
C ARG A 3 20.53 -7.48 -21.21
N ALA A 4 19.33 -7.05 -20.84
CA ALA A 4 19.06 -5.65 -20.54
C ALA A 4 20.00 -5.18 -19.43
N SER A 5 20.83 -4.20 -19.73
CA SER A 5 21.80 -3.62 -18.81
C SER A 5 21.06 -2.90 -17.67
N ARG A 6 21.48 -3.14 -16.41
CA ARG A 6 20.97 -2.49 -15.19
C ARG A 6 21.18 -0.95 -15.16
N ARG A 7 21.66 -0.35 -16.21
CA ARG A 7 22.14 1.05 -16.24
C ARG A 7 21.10 2.13 -16.59
N SER A 8 19.84 1.79 -16.85
CA SER A 8 18.85 2.80 -17.31
C SER A 8 17.54 2.86 -16.56
N ALA A 9 17.44 2.30 -15.37
CA ALA A 9 16.29 2.59 -14.51
C ALA A 9 16.46 4.02 -13.94
N ARG A 10 16.05 5.02 -14.72
CA ARG A 10 15.92 6.38 -14.21
C ARG A 10 15.00 6.31 -12.99
N ARG A 11 15.54 6.60 -11.82
CA ARG A 11 14.79 6.69 -10.59
C ARG A 11 13.81 7.85 -10.72
N TYR A 12 12.57 7.52 -11.01
CA TYR A 12 11.50 8.48 -11.10
C TYR A 12 10.98 8.76 -9.71
N GLU A 13 10.93 10.01 -9.33
CA GLU A 13 10.40 10.50 -8.06
C GLU A 13 9.73 11.84 -8.31
N HIS A 14 8.55 12.04 -7.74
CA HIS A 14 7.84 13.32 -7.79
C HIS A 14 8.46 14.33 -6.82
N ASP A 15 8.30 15.62 -7.12
CA ASP A 15 9.09 16.69 -6.52
C ASP A 15 8.66 17.03 -5.08
N HIS A 16 7.40 16.75 -4.70
CA HIS A 16 6.87 17.06 -3.37
C HIS A 16 5.84 16.04 -2.90
N PRO A 17 5.59 15.97 -1.55
CA PRO A 17 4.56 15.10 -0.99
C PRO A 17 3.18 15.43 -1.56
N GLY A 18 2.38 14.40 -1.84
CA GLY A 18 1.05 14.52 -2.42
C GLY A 18 1.00 14.73 -3.93
N SER A 19 2.12 15.04 -4.58
CA SER A 19 2.19 15.19 -6.03
C SER A 19 1.71 13.94 -6.78
N LEU A 20 1.97 12.76 -6.23
CA LEU A 20 1.45 11.48 -6.72
C LEU A 20 1.35 10.49 -5.58
N ILE A 21 0.19 9.90 -5.38
CA ILE A 21 0.03 8.71 -4.54
C ILE A 21 -0.22 7.48 -5.41
N HIS A 22 0.28 6.34 -4.96
CA HIS A 22 0.07 5.04 -5.58
C HIS A 22 -0.94 4.25 -4.77
N VAL A 23 -1.88 3.58 -5.43
CA VAL A 23 -2.87 2.72 -4.80
C VAL A 23 -2.79 1.30 -5.36
N ASP A 24 -3.01 0.31 -4.49
CA ASP A 24 -3.03 -1.10 -4.86
C ASP A 24 -3.79 -1.92 -3.81
N VAL A 25 -4.15 -3.16 -4.16
CA VAL A 25 -4.76 -4.11 -3.24
C VAL A 25 -3.93 -5.39 -3.17
N LYS A 26 -3.54 -5.75 -1.96
CA LYS A 26 -2.83 -7.00 -1.70
C LYS A 26 -3.78 -8.04 -1.11
N LYS A 27 -4.01 -9.12 -1.85
CA LYS A 27 -4.81 -10.25 -1.41
C LYS A 27 -3.99 -11.18 -0.52
N LEU A 28 -4.47 -11.45 0.68
CA LEU A 28 -3.85 -12.34 1.66
C LEU A 28 -4.82 -13.46 2.05
N GLY A 29 -4.37 -14.71 2.00
CA GLY A 29 -5.15 -15.82 2.55
C GLY A 29 -5.42 -15.62 4.04
N ARG A 30 -6.64 -15.89 4.49
CA ARG A 30 -7.01 -15.86 5.92
C ARG A 30 -6.34 -16.99 6.68
N ILE A 31 -6.05 -16.72 7.94
CA ILE A 31 -5.42 -17.66 8.87
C ILE A 31 -6.53 -18.31 9.68
N PRO A 32 -6.58 -19.66 9.80
CA PRO A 32 -7.54 -20.33 10.64
C PRO A 32 -7.25 -20.06 12.13
N ASP A 33 -8.29 -20.16 12.96
CA ASP A 33 -8.13 -20.12 14.40
C ASP A 33 -7.22 -21.27 14.87
N GLY A 34 -6.32 -20.97 15.78
CA GLY A 34 -5.25 -21.86 16.20
C GLY A 34 -4.04 -21.89 15.25
N GLY A 35 -4.02 -21.02 14.22
CA GLY A 35 -2.92 -20.87 13.30
C GLY A 35 -3.00 -21.76 12.04
N GLY A 36 -2.16 -21.44 11.08
CA GLY A 36 -2.07 -22.15 9.81
C GLY A 36 -0.83 -23.04 9.71
N TRP A 37 -0.54 -23.50 8.47
CA TRP A 37 0.60 -24.37 8.17
C TRP A 37 1.97 -23.80 8.62
N ARG A 38 2.08 -22.48 8.78
CA ARG A 38 3.33 -21.85 9.25
C ARG A 38 3.57 -22.11 10.74
N LEU A 39 2.51 -22.35 11.51
CA LEU A 39 2.60 -22.68 12.93
C LEU A 39 2.73 -24.20 13.12
N HIS A 40 1.96 -25.00 12.37
CA HIS A 40 1.83 -26.45 12.60
C HIS A 40 2.62 -27.33 11.61
N GLY A 41 3.29 -26.71 10.61
CA GLY A 41 3.94 -27.49 9.54
C GLY A 41 2.97 -27.90 8.42
N ARG A 42 3.53 -28.43 7.31
CA ARG A 42 2.74 -28.78 6.12
C ARG A 42 1.97 -30.11 6.24
N GLY A 43 2.31 -30.97 7.20
CA GLY A 43 1.73 -32.30 7.36
C GLY A 43 0.52 -32.37 8.30
N GLU A 44 0.49 -31.57 9.32
CA GLU A 44 -0.56 -31.55 10.33
C GLU A 44 -1.53 -30.39 10.06
N ARG A 45 -2.71 -30.70 9.56
CA ARG A 45 -3.78 -29.73 9.36
C ARG A 45 -4.94 -30.02 10.31
N PRO A 46 -4.96 -29.42 11.52
CA PRO A 46 -6.18 -29.37 12.27
C PRO A 46 -7.14 -28.43 11.53
N ASN A 47 -8.25 -28.91 11.04
CA ASN A 47 -9.28 -28.15 10.32
C ASN A 47 -8.92 -27.60 8.93
N ARG A 48 -8.99 -28.47 7.92
CA ARG A 48 -9.23 -28.05 6.53
C ARG A 48 -10.68 -27.55 6.39
N LYS A 49 -11.03 -26.41 6.95
CA LYS A 49 -12.18 -25.67 6.44
C LYS A 49 -11.77 -25.13 5.07
N ARG A 50 -12.13 -25.82 4.01
CA ARG A 50 -12.11 -25.28 2.65
C ARG A 50 -12.87 -23.95 2.72
N GLY A 51 -12.23 -22.84 2.35
CA GLY A 51 -12.93 -21.60 2.13
C GLY A 51 -12.84 -20.54 3.22
N LEU A 52 -11.73 -20.41 3.96
CA LEU A 52 -11.50 -19.26 4.86
C LEU A 52 -11.54 -17.91 4.11
N GLY A 53 -11.36 -17.94 2.78
CA GLY A 53 -11.37 -16.71 1.96
C GLY A 53 -10.07 -15.92 2.09
N TYR A 54 -10.20 -14.64 1.82
CA TYR A 54 -9.07 -13.72 1.76
C TYR A 54 -9.39 -12.43 2.49
N ASP A 55 -8.36 -11.79 3.02
CA ASP A 55 -8.35 -10.38 3.35
C ASP A 55 -7.77 -9.60 2.18
N TYR A 56 -8.30 -8.42 1.97
CA TYR A 56 -7.84 -7.49 0.96
C TYR A 56 -7.23 -6.28 1.66
N VAL A 57 -5.91 -6.20 1.62
CA VAL A 57 -5.17 -5.06 2.18
C VAL A 57 -5.07 -4.00 1.11
N HIS A 58 -5.86 -2.96 1.26
CA HIS A 58 -5.78 -1.77 0.43
C HIS A 58 -4.63 -0.90 0.92
N THR A 59 -3.72 -0.56 0.03
CA THR A 59 -2.51 0.20 0.35
C THR A 59 -2.43 1.47 -0.50
N VAL A 60 -2.04 2.55 0.16
CA VAL A 60 -1.78 3.85 -0.47
C VAL A 60 -0.40 4.32 -0.02
N ILE A 61 0.42 4.82 -0.94
CA ILE A 61 1.75 5.34 -0.61
C ILE A 61 2.07 6.59 -1.43
N ASP A 62 2.57 7.62 -0.77
CA ASP A 62 3.06 8.83 -1.45
C ASP A 62 4.38 8.57 -2.17
N ASP A 63 4.47 9.00 -3.43
CA ASP A 63 5.66 8.79 -4.28
C ASP A 63 6.90 9.49 -3.72
N HIS A 64 6.75 10.69 -3.16
CA HIS A 64 7.86 11.50 -2.66
C HIS A 64 8.32 11.06 -1.27
N SER A 65 7.43 11.14 -0.28
CA SER A 65 7.76 10.89 1.13
C SER A 65 7.87 9.41 1.49
N ARG A 66 7.16 8.54 0.78
CA ARG A 66 6.92 7.13 1.13
C ARG A 66 5.98 6.93 2.31
N VAL A 67 5.33 7.98 2.80
CA VAL A 67 4.28 7.80 3.81
C VAL A 67 3.21 6.87 3.26
N ALA A 68 2.87 5.87 4.04
CA ALA A 68 1.96 4.80 3.69
C ALA A 68 0.69 4.86 4.54
N TYR A 69 -0.42 4.47 3.93
CA TYR A 69 -1.70 4.22 4.56
C TYR A 69 -2.19 2.83 4.14
N ALA A 70 -2.81 2.07 5.05
CA ALA A 70 -3.35 0.76 4.71
C ALA A 70 -4.56 0.40 5.56
N GLU A 71 -5.50 -0.32 4.94
CA GLU A 71 -6.67 -0.89 5.59
C GLU A 71 -6.91 -2.32 5.13
N ILE A 72 -7.54 -3.13 5.98
CA ILE A 72 -7.99 -4.48 5.64
C ILE A 72 -9.50 -4.45 5.42
N HIS A 73 -9.93 -5.06 4.32
CA HIS A 73 -11.33 -5.22 3.95
C HIS A 73 -11.63 -6.64 3.48
N ASP A 74 -12.91 -6.97 3.39
CA ASP A 74 -13.39 -8.28 2.92
C ASP A 74 -13.43 -8.40 1.39
N ASP A 75 -13.21 -7.30 0.68
CA ASP A 75 -13.27 -7.27 -0.79
C ASP A 75 -12.36 -6.21 -1.42
N GLU A 76 -12.22 -6.28 -2.75
CA GLU A 76 -11.50 -5.33 -3.60
C GLU A 76 -12.45 -4.55 -4.52
N LYS A 77 -13.72 -4.36 -4.12
CA LYS A 77 -14.70 -3.65 -4.92
C LYS A 77 -14.40 -2.18 -5.04
N GLY A 78 -14.91 -1.56 -6.11
CA GLY A 78 -14.68 -0.15 -6.38
C GLY A 78 -15.24 0.78 -5.30
N ALA A 79 -16.35 0.44 -4.65
CA ALA A 79 -16.89 1.21 -3.52
C ALA A 79 -15.96 1.15 -2.29
N THR A 80 -15.40 -0.03 -2.00
CA THR A 80 -14.44 -0.22 -0.92
C THR A 80 -13.16 0.56 -1.20
N ALA A 81 -12.61 0.44 -2.42
CA ALA A 81 -11.43 1.19 -2.85
C ALA A 81 -11.65 2.71 -2.80
N ALA A 82 -12.86 3.18 -3.14
CA ALA A 82 -13.24 4.59 -3.03
C ALA A 82 -13.21 5.08 -1.58
N GLY A 83 -13.83 4.34 -0.66
CA GLY A 83 -13.83 4.70 0.76
C GLY A 83 -12.44 4.70 1.37
N VAL A 84 -11.57 3.75 0.96
CA VAL A 84 -10.16 3.75 1.39
C VAL A 84 -9.41 4.96 0.86
N LEU A 85 -9.62 5.33 -0.42
CA LEU A 85 -9.00 6.52 -1.00
C LEU A 85 -9.43 7.79 -0.26
N GLU A 86 -10.73 7.94 0.05
CA GLU A 86 -11.26 9.08 0.81
C GLU A 86 -10.54 9.23 2.15
N ARG A 87 -10.50 8.17 2.96
CA ARG A 87 -9.83 8.18 4.27
C ARG A 87 -8.31 8.37 4.16
N ALA A 88 -7.69 7.86 3.10
CA ALA A 88 -6.28 8.11 2.85
C ALA A 88 -6.01 9.59 2.53
N ILE A 89 -6.89 10.25 1.76
CA ILE A 89 -6.79 11.69 1.49
C ILE A 89 -6.91 12.48 2.78
N ASP A 90 -7.87 12.15 3.65
CA ASP A 90 -8.04 12.77 4.96
C ASP A 90 -6.79 12.57 5.82
N PHE A 91 -6.24 11.35 5.86
CA PHE A 91 -4.99 11.07 6.57
C PHE A 91 -3.84 11.94 6.06
N TYR A 92 -3.64 12.07 4.75
CA TYR A 92 -2.62 12.95 4.20
C TYR A 92 -2.88 14.42 4.53
N ALA A 93 -4.13 14.85 4.57
CA ALA A 93 -4.51 16.20 4.97
C ALA A 93 -4.12 16.51 6.42
N THR A 94 -4.23 15.54 7.36
CA THR A 94 -3.74 15.73 8.75
C THR A 94 -2.23 15.97 8.81
N LEU A 95 -1.49 15.46 7.84
CA LEU A 95 -0.05 15.70 7.68
C LEU A 95 0.25 16.99 6.89
N GLY A 96 -0.79 17.76 6.51
CA GLY A 96 -0.69 18.95 5.67
C GLY A 96 -0.22 18.66 4.25
N VAL A 97 -0.51 17.48 3.75
CA VAL A 97 -0.20 17.05 2.39
C VAL A 97 -1.49 17.05 1.58
N ARG A 98 -1.52 17.82 0.49
CA ARG A 98 -2.62 17.80 -0.48
C ARG A 98 -2.31 16.80 -1.57
N VAL A 99 -3.23 15.88 -1.81
CA VAL A 99 -3.12 14.89 -2.89
C VAL A 99 -3.55 15.53 -4.22
N GLU A 100 -2.67 15.51 -5.21
CA GLU A 100 -2.92 16.07 -6.54
C GLU A 100 -3.24 15.00 -7.59
N ARG A 101 -2.56 13.85 -7.50
CA ARG A 101 -2.68 12.77 -8.48
C ARG A 101 -2.68 11.42 -7.80
N VAL A 102 -3.44 10.50 -8.37
CA VAL A 102 -3.46 9.09 -7.97
C VAL A 102 -3.07 8.21 -9.15
N ILE A 103 -2.23 7.21 -8.94
CA ILE A 103 -1.93 6.17 -9.93
C ILE A 103 -2.35 4.81 -9.40
N SER A 104 -3.03 4.04 -10.25
CA SER A 104 -3.44 2.67 -9.99
C SER A 104 -3.06 1.76 -11.15
N ASP A 105 -3.20 0.46 -10.95
CA ASP A 105 -3.26 -0.49 -12.06
C ASP A 105 -4.56 -0.30 -12.86
N ASN A 106 -4.75 -1.16 -13.88
CA ASN A 106 -5.94 -1.12 -14.74
C ASN A 106 -7.10 -1.98 -14.20
N ALA A 107 -7.10 -2.34 -12.91
CA ALA A 107 -8.17 -3.15 -12.32
C ALA A 107 -9.54 -2.46 -12.46
N PHE A 108 -10.57 -3.30 -12.58
CA PHE A 108 -11.94 -2.82 -12.77
C PHE A 108 -12.40 -1.88 -11.66
N ALA A 109 -11.99 -2.16 -10.42
CA ALA A 109 -12.31 -1.35 -9.24
C ALA A 109 -11.86 0.11 -9.34
N TYR A 110 -10.74 0.37 -10.01
CA TYR A 110 -10.22 1.73 -10.20
C TYR A 110 -10.69 2.36 -11.51
N ARG A 111 -10.80 1.54 -12.58
CA ARG A 111 -11.03 2.06 -13.92
C ARG A 111 -12.50 2.34 -14.22
N HIS A 112 -13.40 1.50 -13.68
CA HIS A 112 -14.82 1.52 -14.04
C HIS A 112 -15.75 1.81 -12.85
N SER A 113 -15.23 2.05 -11.66
CA SER A 113 -16.04 2.37 -10.50
C SER A 113 -16.51 3.83 -10.52
N ALA A 114 -17.82 4.03 -10.53
CA ALA A 114 -18.40 5.36 -10.37
C ALA A 114 -18.09 5.95 -8.99
N ALA A 115 -18.08 5.15 -7.92
CA ALA A 115 -17.72 5.59 -6.57
C ALA A 115 -16.28 6.09 -6.50
N PHE A 116 -15.32 5.34 -7.10
CA PHE A 116 -13.91 5.75 -7.11
C PHE A 116 -13.71 7.06 -7.90
N ARG A 117 -14.39 7.19 -9.04
CA ARG A 117 -14.37 8.42 -9.84
C ARG A 117 -14.97 9.60 -9.08
N HIS A 118 -16.08 9.39 -8.35
CA HIS A 118 -16.69 10.43 -7.54
C HIS A 118 -15.71 11.03 -6.52
N VAL A 119 -14.93 10.20 -5.82
CA VAL A 119 -13.90 10.68 -4.88
C VAL A 119 -12.82 11.48 -5.62
N ILE A 120 -12.35 10.97 -6.76
CA ILE A 120 -11.36 11.67 -7.61
C ILE A 120 -11.87 13.08 -7.99
N ASP A 121 -13.10 13.17 -8.47
CA ASP A 121 -13.68 14.42 -8.94
C ASP A 121 -13.98 15.40 -7.78
N ALA A 122 -14.48 14.89 -6.65
CA ALA A 122 -14.78 15.68 -5.45
C ALA A 122 -13.55 16.38 -4.87
N HIS A 123 -12.39 15.72 -4.91
CA HIS A 123 -11.13 16.29 -4.43
C HIS A 123 -10.30 16.98 -5.52
N GLY A 124 -10.78 17.05 -6.76
CA GLY A 124 -10.05 17.64 -7.90
C GLY A 124 -8.75 16.91 -8.22
N ILE A 125 -8.70 15.61 -7.99
CA ILE A 125 -7.51 14.76 -8.18
C ILE A 125 -7.43 14.30 -9.64
N THR A 126 -6.23 14.21 -10.19
CA THR A 126 -6.00 13.62 -11.51
C THR A 126 -5.71 12.13 -11.38
N GLN A 127 -6.59 11.28 -11.92
CA GLN A 127 -6.35 9.83 -11.98
C GLN A 127 -5.42 9.48 -13.14
N LYS A 128 -4.43 8.65 -12.86
CA LYS A 128 -3.50 8.04 -13.83
C LYS A 128 -3.57 6.53 -13.74
N PHE A 129 -3.33 5.87 -14.87
CA PHE A 129 -3.22 4.41 -14.94
C PHE A 129 -1.82 4.01 -15.37
N ILE A 130 -1.35 2.86 -14.90
CA ILE A 130 -0.11 2.28 -15.43
C ILE A 130 -0.25 2.03 -16.92
N ARG A 131 0.85 2.22 -17.65
CA ARG A 131 0.88 1.83 -19.07
C ARG A 131 0.83 0.31 -19.17
N PRO A 132 0.11 -0.25 -20.16
CA PRO A 132 0.16 -1.68 -20.43
C PRO A 132 1.62 -2.15 -20.52
N HIS A 133 1.92 -3.31 -19.95
CA HIS A 133 3.25 -3.91 -19.90
C HIS A 133 4.35 -3.07 -19.20
N CYS A 134 3.97 -2.04 -18.42
CA CYS A 134 4.89 -1.21 -17.65
C CYS A 134 4.58 -1.24 -16.14
N PRO A 135 4.61 -2.41 -15.46
CA PRO A 135 4.26 -2.53 -14.05
C PRO A 135 5.17 -1.69 -13.15
N TRP A 136 6.41 -1.44 -13.55
CA TRP A 136 7.35 -0.61 -12.78
C TRP A 136 6.85 0.81 -12.50
N THR A 137 5.85 1.31 -13.23
CA THR A 137 5.24 2.62 -12.96
C THR A 137 4.47 2.65 -11.65
N ASN A 138 4.01 1.49 -11.12
CA ASN A 138 3.41 1.35 -9.79
C ASN A 138 4.40 0.77 -8.75
N GLY A 139 5.69 0.79 -9.06
CA GLY A 139 6.74 0.13 -8.28
C GLY A 139 6.85 0.56 -6.83
N LYS A 140 6.33 1.75 -6.45
CA LYS A 140 6.36 2.22 -5.05
C LYS A 140 5.41 1.40 -4.18
N VAL A 141 4.16 1.25 -4.61
CA VAL A 141 3.18 0.45 -3.86
C VAL A 141 3.49 -1.05 -3.94
N GLU A 142 4.02 -1.54 -5.07
CA GLU A 142 4.50 -2.94 -5.14
C GLU A 142 5.64 -3.19 -4.14
N ARG A 143 6.54 -2.23 -3.97
CA ARG A 143 7.59 -2.31 -2.97
C ARG A 143 7.04 -2.27 -1.54
N LEU A 144 6.07 -1.39 -1.27
CA LEU A 144 5.36 -1.36 0.00
C LEU A 144 4.71 -2.72 0.28
N ASN A 145 3.96 -3.28 -0.67
CA ASN A 145 3.29 -4.57 -0.53
C ASN A 145 4.25 -5.74 -0.28
N ARG A 146 5.46 -5.71 -0.86
CA ARG A 146 6.51 -6.69 -0.53
C ARG A 146 7.03 -6.53 0.89
N THR A 147 7.26 -5.29 1.32
CA THR A 147 7.71 -4.98 2.69
C THR A 147 6.66 -5.37 3.71
N LEU A 148 5.41 -4.99 3.47
CA LEU A 148 4.24 -5.37 4.27
C LEU A 148 4.10 -6.90 4.40
N ALA A 149 4.26 -7.62 3.29
CA ALA A 149 4.21 -9.07 3.31
C ALA A 149 5.34 -9.69 4.17
N ALA A 150 6.56 -9.17 4.06
CA ALA A 150 7.72 -9.71 4.76
C ALA A 150 7.78 -9.30 6.24
N GLU A 151 7.45 -8.05 6.54
CA GLU A 151 7.68 -7.44 7.85
C GLU A 151 6.42 -7.43 8.74
N TRP A 152 5.24 -7.72 8.18
CA TRP A 152 3.98 -7.82 8.91
C TRP A 152 3.24 -9.12 8.59
N ALA A 153 2.70 -9.29 7.38
CA ALA A 153 1.75 -10.36 7.10
C ALA A 153 2.32 -11.77 7.35
N TYR A 154 3.62 -11.93 7.11
CA TYR A 154 4.34 -13.20 7.27
C TYR A 154 5.57 -13.09 8.18
N ALA A 155 5.67 -12.02 8.99
CA ALA A 155 6.79 -11.81 9.91
C ALA A 155 6.91 -12.92 10.96
N GLN A 156 5.77 -13.43 11.39
CA GLN A 156 5.67 -14.51 12.38
C GLN A 156 4.54 -15.48 12.03
N PRO A 157 4.50 -16.68 12.62
CA PRO A 157 3.34 -17.55 12.55
C PRO A 157 2.23 -17.02 13.45
N TRP A 158 1.22 -16.40 12.84
CA TRP A 158 0.04 -15.87 13.54
C TRP A 158 -0.88 -16.99 14.01
N THR A 159 -1.48 -16.83 15.19
CA THR A 159 -2.41 -17.78 15.78
C THR A 159 -3.83 -17.63 15.25
N SER A 160 -4.18 -16.44 14.76
CA SER A 160 -5.47 -16.16 14.12
C SER A 160 -5.35 -15.09 13.06
N ASN A 161 -6.42 -14.90 12.30
CA ASN A 161 -6.52 -13.82 11.34
C ASN A 161 -6.66 -12.47 12.02
N ASP A 162 -7.38 -12.43 13.15
CA ASP A 162 -7.64 -11.22 13.93
C ASP A 162 -6.36 -10.70 14.59
N ASP A 163 -5.49 -11.58 15.09
CA ASP A 163 -4.17 -11.18 15.63
C ASP A 163 -3.31 -10.50 14.57
N ARG A 164 -3.30 -11.07 13.33
CA ARG A 164 -2.60 -10.46 12.21
C ARG A 164 -3.20 -9.09 11.86
N ALA A 165 -4.52 -8.99 11.79
CA ALA A 165 -5.21 -7.75 11.46
C ALA A 165 -4.95 -6.66 12.51
N ALA A 166 -5.05 -6.98 13.80
CA ALA A 166 -4.80 -6.05 14.89
C ALA A 166 -3.39 -5.46 14.86
N ALA A 167 -2.40 -6.22 14.39
CA ALA A 167 -1.02 -5.76 14.30
C ALA A 167 -0.74 -4.80 13.12
N LEU A 168 -1.69 -4.60 12.18
CA LEU A 168 -1.45 -3.76 11.00
C LEU A 168 -1.21 -2.29 11.37
N THR A 169 -2.02 -1.73 12.27
CA THR A 169 -1.91 -0.32 12.65
C THR A 169 -0.54 -0.02 13.24
N ALA A 170 -0.10 -0.81 14.22
CA ALA A 170 1.21 -0.64 14.83
C ALA A 170 2.36 -0.79 13.81
N TRP A 171 2.21 -1.69 12.84
CA TRP A 171 3.20 -1.85 11.79
C TRP A 171 3.24 -0.64 10.83
N ILE A 172 2.10 -0.07 10.44
CA ILE A 172 2.03 1.14 9.61
C ILE A 172 2.66 2.34 10.34
N ASP A 173 2.40 2.48 11.64
CA ASP A 173 3.00 3.53 12.45
C ASP A 173 4.52 3.38 12.50
N HIS A 174 5.02 2.18 12.80
CA HIS A 174 6.46 1.88 12.73
C HIS A 174 7.04 2.17 11.33
N TYR A 175 6.35 1.76 10.25
CA TYR A 175 6.80 2.01 8.89
C TYR A 175 6.94 3.51 8.59
N ASN A 176 6.00 4.32 9.03
CA ASN A 176 5.98 5.76 8.76
C ASN A 176 6.91 6.57 9.66
N LEU A 177 7.01 6.21 10.95
CA LEU A 177 7.67 7.02 11.98
C LEU A 177 9.10 6.58 12.27
N GLU A 178 9.41 5.30 12.15
CA GLU A 178 10.67 4.74 12.65
C GLU A 178 11.50 4.06 11.57
N ARG A 179 10.84 3.42 10.60
CA ARG A 179 11.54 2.65 9.58
C ARG A 179 12.31 3.55 8.61
N ARG A 180 13.64 3.38 8.60
CA ARG A 180 14.52 4.12 7.68
C ARG A 180 14.50 3.52 6.28
N HIS A 181 14.40 4.38 5.26
CA HIS A 181 14.32 3.97 3.86
C HIS A 181 15.52 4.46 3.07
N LEU A 182 16.35 3.54 2.57
CA LEU A 182 17.48 3.87 1.70
C LEU A 182 17.03 4.65 0.45
N GLY A 183 15.81 4.37 0.00
CA GLY A 183 15.18 5.02 -1.13
C GLY A 183 14.97 6.53 -0.95
N ILE A 184 14.99 7.04 0.25
CA ILE A 184 14.81 8.47 0.59
C ILE A 184 15.97 8.97 1.47
N GLY A 185 17.17 8.44 1.22
CA GLY A 185 18.38 8.91 1.89
C GLY A 185 18.49 8.48 3.36
N GLY A 186 17.90 7.35 3.74
CA GLY A 186 17.95 6.82 5.11
C GLY A 186 17.03 7.56 6.10
N LYS A 187 16.15 8.43 5.61
CA LYS A 187 15.11 9.11 6.44
C LYS A 187 13.92 8.19 6.68
N THR A 188 13.13 8.50 7.69
CA THR A 188 11.79 7.94 7.82
C THR A 188 10.83 8.64 6.84
N PRO A 189 9.70 8.01 6.46
CA PRO A 189 8.70 8.65 5.62
C PRO A 189 8.21 9.98 6.18
N ILE A 190 7.94 10.07 7.47
CA ILE A 190 7.44 11.30 8.10
C ILE A 190 8.49 12.42 8.15
N ASP A 191 9.76 12.07 8.39
CA ASP A 191 10.84 13.07 8.36
C ASP A 191 10.95 13.74 6.99
N ARG A 192 10.59 13.02 5.93
CA ARG A 192 10.66 13.58 4.59
C ARG A 192 9.55 14.58 4.30
N ILE A 193 8.39 14.47 4.95
CA ILE A 193 7.35 15.52 4.91
C ILE A 193 7.84 16.76 5.67
N ASN A 194 8.37 16.57 6.89
CA ASN A 194 8.75 17.66 7.78
C ASN A 194 9.93 18.48 7.23
N ASN A 195 10.91 17.83 6.60
CA ASN A 195 12.05 18.52 6.01
C ASN A 195 11.71 19.33 4.74
N GLY A 196 10.60 19.02 4.07
CA GLY A 196 10.09 19.83 2.96
C GLY A 196 9.50 21.17 3.41
N ARG A 197 9.04 21.27 4.67
CA ARG A 197 8.49 22.50 5.26
C ARG A 197 9.55 23.48 5.76
N GLY A 198 10.76 23.01 6.09
CA GLY A 198 11.86 23.83 6.60
C GLY A 198 12.68 24.59 5.56
N GLN A 199 12.40 24.42 4.25
CA GLN A 199 13.12 25.13 3.19
C GLN A 199 12.45 26.43 2.72
N TYR A 200 11.38 26.88 3.38
CA TYR A 200 10.67 28.14 3.08
C TYR A 200 10.49 29.04 4.30
N SER A 201 11.46 29.04 5.20
CA SER A 201 11.55 30.05 6.29
C SER A 201 12.79 30.92 6.13
#